data_c600fb345479ab7acdcb523faa68dfad
#
_entry.id   c600fb345479ab7acdcb523faa68dfad
#
_cell.length_a   1.000
_cell.length_b   1.000
_cell.length_c   1.000
_cell.angle_alpha   90.00
_cell.angle_beta   90.00
_cell.angle_gamma   90.00
#
_symmetry.space_group_name_H-M   'P 1'
#
loop_
_entity.id
_entity.type
_entity.pdbx_description
1 polymer ?
#
loop_
_entity_poly.entity_id
_entity_poly.type
_entity_poly.pdbx_seq_one_letter_code
_entity_poly.pdbx_strand_id
1 'polypeptide(L)'
;MPRIFDFGGREVERSATVASLRALKGSGRHVAQVTAETADEAAAAEAAGIEMVVCRAANVARVREGSRRVFVTAALGFADAVTSDEILRTAFSAITTGADAVITGRGHETVRMLANEQIPVMGHLGFVPRKSTWVGGIRAVGKTATEALELWDRFRRLEDAGAFAVECEIIPAEVMAEINRCTGLVTVSLGSGPSADVVFLFTSDISGESARLPRHARAWGNLAALHKAVRDARVEALSGFRKEVAAGSYPAKAEIAGIADAELEEFRTRLKAGEIS
;
A
#
# COMPACT_ATOMS: atom_id res chain seq x y z
N MET A 1 24.69 15.16 1.39
CA MET A 1 24.17 13.85 1.01
C MET A 1 24.43 13.63 -0.47
N PRO A 2 24.62 12.40 -0.97
CA PRO A 2 24.77 12.18 -2.41
C PRO A 2 23.46 12.58 -3.12
N ARG A 3 23.59 13.15 -4.31
CA ARG A 3 22.44 13.48 -5.16
C ARG A 3 21.83 12.19 -5.69
N ILE A 4 20.52 12.04 -5.56
CA ILE A 4 19.76 10.86 -5.99
C ILE A 4 18.87 11.29 -7.16
N PHE A 5 18.80 10.47 -8.20
CA PHE A 5 17.92 10.66 -9.32
C PHE A 5 16.93 9.50 -9.40
N ASP A 6 15.66 9.79 -9.70
CA ASP A 6 14.68 8.76 -10.01
C ASP A 6 14.95 8.14 -11.40
N PHE A 7 14.19 7.14 -11.77
CA PHE A 7 14.33 6.46 -13.06
C PHE A 7 14.07 7.40 -14.26
N GLY A 8 13.34 8.50 -14.06
CA GLY A 8 13.12 9.54 -15.05
C GLY A 8 14.24 10.60 -15.13
N GLY A 9 15.32 10.44 -14.36
CA GLY A 9 16.44 11.37 -14.30
C GLY A 9 16.17 12.66 -13.54
N ARG A 10 15.11 12.72 -12.71
CA ARG A 10 14.79 13.86 -11.86
C ARG A 10 15.49 13.73 -10.52
N GLU A 11 16.08 14.81 -10.02
CA GLU A 11 16.67 14.83 -8.69
C GLU A 11 15.56 14.69 -7.63
N VAL A 12 15.75 13.75 -6.70
CA VAL A 12 14.79 13.40 -5.65
C VAL A 12 15.46 13.17 -4.32
N GLU A 13 14.70 13.31 -3.24
CA GLU A 13 15.08 12.84 -1.90
C GLU A 13 14.41 11.52 -1.61
N ARG A 14 15.15 10.61 -0.95
CA ARG A 14 14.62 9.30 -0.52
C ARG A 14 15.09 8.98 0.89
N SER A 15 14.19 8.42 1.71
CA SER A 15 14.48 7.90 3.06
C SER A 15 15.41 6.70 3.01
N ALA A 16 15.33 5.90 1.95
CA ALA A 16 16.19 4.77 1.68
C ALA A 16 16.50 4.66 0.18
N THR A 17 17.53 3.92 -0.15
CA THR A 17 17.91 3.52 -1.51
C THR A 17 18.23 2.04 -1.54
N VAL A 18 18.25 1.40 -2.70
CA VAL A 18 18.69 0.00 -2.82
C VAL A 18 20.07 -0.21 -2.19
N ALA A 19 20.98 0.76 -2.38
CA ALA A 19 22.32 0.71 -1.79
C ALA A 19 22.29 0.78 -0.25
N SER A 20 21.50 1.71 0.33
CA SER A 20 21.39 1.82 1.79
C SER A 20 20.66 0.62 2.41
N LEU A 21 19.68 0.04 1.71
CA LEU A 21 19.01 -1.18 2.15
C LEU A 21 19.96 -2.39 2.15
N ARG A 22 20.78 -2.56 1.09
CA ARG A 22 21.82 -3.59 1.05
C ARG A 22 22.85 -3.42 2.18
N ALA A 23 23.16 -2.20 2.57
CA ALA A 23 24.09 -1.92 3.68
C ALA A 23 23.51 -2.26 5.07
N LEU A 24 22.24 -2.64 5.18
CA LEU A 24 21.67 -3.18 6.43
C LEU A 24 22.20 -4.58 6.76
N LYS A 25 22.61 -5.36 5.75
CA LYS A 25 23.13 -6.71 5.94
C LYS A 25 24.26 -6.74 6.95
N GLY A 26 24.07 -7.51 8.01
CA GLY A 26 25.06 -7.67 9.09
C GLY A 26 25.30 -6.43 9.95
N SER A 27 24.57 -5.32 9.72
CA SER A 27 24.76 -4.07 10.48
C SER A 27 24.09 -4.07 11.86
N GLY A 28 23.17 -5.00 12.12
CA GLY A 28 22.31 -5.00 13.31
C GLY A 28 21.23 -3.91 13.32
N ARG A 29 21.09 -3.14 12.23
CA ARG A 29 20.04 -2.13 12.06
C ARG A 29 18.87 -2.73 11.31
N HIS A 30 17.67 -2.30 11.69
CA HIS A 30 16.43 -2.67 11.00
C HIS A 30 15.69 -1.42 10.55
N VAL A 31 14.95 -1.51 9.47
CA VAL A 31 14.02 -0.46 9.01
C VAL A 31 12.59 -1.01 8.98
N ALA A 32 11.62 -0.11 8.95
CA ALA A 32 10.22 -0.46 8.91
C ALA A 32 9.65 -0.30 7.50
N GLN A 33 8.80 -1.24 7.09
CA GLN A 33 7.96 -1.15 5.91
C GLN A 33 6.50 -1.24 6.30
N VAL A 34 5.64 -0.44 5.66
CA VAL A 34 4.18 -0.52 5.82
C VAL A 34 3.49 -0.50 4.46
N THR A 35 2.20 -0.82 4.41
CA THR A 35 1.38 -0.55 3.22
C THR A 35 0.99 0.92 3.18
N ALA A 36 0.89 1.51 1.97
CA ALA A 36 0.26 2.80 1.74
C ALA A 36 -0.39 2.82 0.35
N GLU A 37 -1.70 2.99 0.31
CA GLU A 37 -2.47 3.00 -0.95
C GLU A 37 -3.04 4.38 -1.29
N THR A 38 -2.91 5.33 -0.36
CA THR A 38 -3.43 6.70 -0.46
C THR A 38 -2.35 7.72 -0.12
N ALA A 39 -2.59 8.98 -0.50
CA ALA A 39 -1.71 10.10 -0.15
C ALA A 39 -1.64 10.30 1.38
N ASP A 40 -2.75 10.15 2.06
CA ASP A 40 -2.84 10.31 3.52
C ASP A 40 -2.00 9.26 4.27
N GLU A 41 -2.12 7.99 3.89
CA GLU A 41 -1.30 6.91 4.45
C GLU A 41 0.20 7.12 4.18
N ALA A 42 0.56 7.58 2.99
CA ALA A 42 1.95 7.86 2.64
C ALA A 42 2.51 9.05 3.43
N ALA A 43 1.72 10.11 3.61
CA ALA A 43 2.08 11.27 4.42
C ALA A 43 2.23 10.88 5.90
N ALA A 44 1.33 10.05 6.42
CA ALA A 44 1.43 9.53 7.77
C ALA A 44 2.67 8.66 7.98
N ALA A 45 3.00 7.79 7.01
CA ALA A 45 4.21 6.97 7.03
C ALA A 45 5.48 7.85 7.06
N GLU A 46 5.57 8.87 6.18
CA GLU A 46 6.70 9.82 6.18
C GLU A 46 6.82 10.57 7.50
N ALA A 47 5.70 11.09 8.02
CA ALA A 47 5.67 11.83 9.30
C ALA A 47 6.06 10.96 10.49
N ALA A 48 5.74 9.66 10.45
CA ALA A 48 6.15 8.68 11.46
C ALA A 48 7.61 8.21 11.34
N GLY A 49 8.32 8.62 10.27
CA GLY A 49 9.70 8.21 10.01
C GLY A 49 9.84 6.81 9.43
N ILE A 50 8.77 6.24 8.89
CA ILE A 50 8.82 4.94 8.17
C ILE A 50 9.65 5.11 6.90
N GLU A 51 10.59 4.19 6.68
CA GLU A 51 11.53 4.29 5.57
C GLU A 51 10.96 3.76 4.26
N MET A 52 10.12 2.73 4.32
CA MET A 52 9.62 2.01 3.14
C MET A 52 8.10 1.86 3.16
N VAL A 53 7.50 1.99 1.98
CA VAL A 53 6.09 1.63 1.79
C VAL A 53 5.95 0.69 0.59
N VAL A 54 4.94 -0.18 0.67
CA VAL A 54 4.48 -0.98 -0.46
C VAL A 54 3.06 -0.59 -0.83
N CYS A 55 2.79 -0.42 -2.13
CA CYS A 55 1.47 -0.13 -2.67
C CYS A 55 1.22 -0.94 -3.93
N ARG A 56 -0.01 -0.98 -4.39
CA ARG A 56 -0.30 -1.48 -5.75
C ARG A 56 0.35 -0.56 -6.79
N ALA A 57 0.83 -1.13 -7.89
CA ALA A 57 1.46 -0.36 -8.96
C ALA A 57 0.58 0.81 -9.46
N ALA A 58 -0.75 0.61 -9.52
CA ALA A 58 -1.71 1.63 -9.92
C ALA A 58 -1.81 2.82 -8.94
N ASN A 59 -1.36 2.69 -7.70
CA ASN A 59 -1.50 3.71 -6.65
C ASN A 59 -0.21 4.50 -6.41
N VAL A 60 0.88 4.22 -7.14
CA VAL A 60 2.17 4.92 -6.98
C VAL A 60 2.02 6.45 -7.07
N ALA A 61 1.23 6.96 -8.02
CA ALA A 61 1.00 8.40 -8.16
C ALA A 61 0.40 9.00 -6.88
N ARG A 62 -0.64 8.36 -6.32
CA ARG A 62 -1.29 8.80 -5.08
C ARG A 62 -0.34 8.76 -3.87
N VAL A 63 0.47 7.71 -3.78
CA VAL A 63 1.49 7.60 -2.73
C VAL A 63 2.50 8.73 -2.84
N ARG A 64 2.93 9.09 -4.06
CA ARG A 64 3.85 10.20 -4.32
C ARG A 64 3.24 11.59 -4.09
N GLU A 65 1.93 11.75 -4.18
CA GLU A 65 1.23 12.97 -3.73
C GLU A 65 1.39 13.19 -2.23
N GLY A 66 1.34 12.12 -1.42
CA GLY A 66 1.47 12.18 0.04
C GLY A 66 2.90 12.18 0.54
N SER A 67 3.81 11.51 -0.16
CA SER A 67 5.24 11.44 0.23
C SER A 67 6.15 11.44 -0.97
N ARG A 68 7.13 12.37 -0.95
CA ARG A 68 8.22 12.39 -1.94
C ARG A 68 9.47 11.64 -1.47
N ARG A 69 9.53 11.25 -0.20
CA ARG A 69 10.76 10.76 0.45
C ARG A 69 10.75 9.27 0.74
N VAL A 70 9.61 8.66 1.12
CA VAL A 70 9.56 7.22 1.43
C VAL A 70 10.02 6.39 0.24
N PHE A 71 10.74 5.29 0.51
CA PHE A 71 11.07 4.31 -0.53
C PHE A 71 9.81 3.55 -0.92
N VAL A 72 9.39 3.64 -2.17
CA VAL A 72 8.13 3.04 -2.67
C VAL A 72 8.42 1.77 -3.44
N THR A 73 7.87 0.65 -2.98
CA THR A 73 7.85 -0.63 -3.69
C THR A 73 6.47 -0.82 -4.33
N ALA A 74 6.40 -0.94 -5.65
CA ALA A 74 5.16 -1.14 -6.39
C ALA A 74 4.84 -2.64 -6.56
N ALA A 75 3.72 -3.10 -6.02
CA ALA A 75 3.28 -4.48 -6.15
C ALA A 75 2.67 -4.74 -7.54
N LEU A 76 3.28 -5.66 -8.29
CA LEU A 76 2.78 -6.15 -9.56
C LEU A 76 1.76 -7.26 -9.32
N GLY A 77 0.48 -6.95 -9.46
CA GLY A 77 -0.61 -7.89 -9.25
C GLY A 77 -0.55 -9.10 -10.20
N PHE A 78 -0.97 -10.27 -9.71
CA PHE A 78 -0.95 -11.50 -10.52
C PHE A 78 -2.00 -11.49 -11.65
N ALA A 79 -3.09 -10.76 -11.47
CA ALA A 79 -4.19 -10.70 -12.43
C ALA A 79 -4.18 -9.43 -13.30
N ASP A 80 -3.39 -8.42 -12.91
CA ASP A 80 -3.41 -7.11 -13.56
C ASP A 80 -2.52 -7.09 -14.81
N ALA A 81 -1.54 -7.98 -14.90
CA ALA A 81 -0.65 -8.17 -16.04
C ALA A 81 -0.30 -9.66 -16.14
N VAL A 82 -0.56 -10.31 -17.26
CA VAL A 82 -0.44 -11.75 -17.44
C VAL A 82 0.72 -12.12 -18.35
N THR A 83 0.88 -11.44 -19.47
CA THR A 83 1.98 -11.64 -20.42
C THR A 83 3.24 -10.91 -19.98
N SER A 84 4.39 -11.32 -20.50
CA SER A 84 5.67 -10.66 -20.21
C SER A 84 5.65 -9.17 -20.57
N ASP A 85 5.07 -8.81 -21.71
CA ASP A 85 4.96 -7.43 -22.17
C ASP A 85 4.08 -6.59 -21.24
N GLU A 86 2.96 -7.14 -20.78
CA GLU A 86 2.08 -6.45 -19.82
C GLU A 86 2.78 -6.24 -18.48
N ILE A 87 3.52 -7.24 -17.99
CA ILE A 87 4.29 -7.16 -16.74
C ILE A 87 5.36 -6.07 -16.86
N LEU A 88 6.11 -6.04 -17.96
CA LEU A 88 7.12 -5.01 -18.22
C LEU A 88 6.50 -3.62 -18.32
N ARG A 89 5.42 -3.46 -19.09
CA ARG A 89 4.70 -2.17 -19.18
C ARG A 89 4.22 -1.67 -17.82
N THR A 90 3.66 -2.56 -17.00
CA THR A 90 3.19 -2.22 -15.66
C THR A 90 4.35 -1.82 -14.76
N ALA A 91 5.47 -2.54 -14.81
CA ALA A 91 6.66 -2.23 -14.04
C ALA A 91 7.28 -0.89 -14.46
N PHE A 92 7.47 -0.64 -15.76
CA PHE A 92 7.97 0.64 -16.26
C PHE A 92 7.03 1.80 -15.93
N SER A 93 5.71 1.61 -16.05
CA SER A 93 4.73 2.61 -15.63
C SER A 93 4.87 2.97 -14.15
N ALA A 94 5.00 1.97 -13.27
CA ALA A 94 5.18 2.21 -11.85
C ALA A 94 6.49 2.97 -11.54
N ILE A 95 7.61 2.53 -12.12
CA ILE A 95 8.93 3.16 -11.90
C ILE A 95 8.96 4.58 -12.45
N THR A 96 8.44 4.83 -13.66
CA THR A 96 8.40 6.19 -14.24
C THR A 96 7.43 7.12 -13.51
N THR A 97 6.41 6.56 -12.86
CA THR A 97 5.50 7.31 -11.97
C THR A 97 6.16 7.65 -10.62
N GLY A 98 7.27 6.98 -10.28
CA GLY A 98 8.09 7.31 -9.12
C GLY A 98 8.25 6.19 -8.09
N ALA A 99 7.89 4.93 -8.40
CA ALA A 99 8.30 3.82 -7.56
C ALA A 99 9.83 3.67 -7.61
N ASP A 100 10.42 3.21 -6.51
CA ASP A 100 11.86 2.97 -6.40
C ASP A 100 12.20 1.49 -6.67
N ALA A 101 11.22 0.61 -6.55
CA ALA A 101 11.32 -0.82 -6.82
C ALA A 101 9.95 -1.41 -7.18
N VAL A 102 9.96 -2.63 -7.69
CA VAL A 102 8.75 -3.44 -7.84
C VAL A 102 8.82 -4.71 -7.01
N ILE A 103 7.68 -5.26 -6.60
CA ILE A 103 7.58 -6.58 -5.96
C ILE A 103 6.70 -7.51 -6.76
N THR A 104 7.15 -8.77 -6.88
CA THR A 104 6.35 -9.83 -7.50
C THR A 104 6.51 -11.16 -6.79
N GLY A 105 5.40 -11.88 -6.59
CA GLY A 105 5.40 -13.28 -6.13
C GLY A 105 5.48 -14.32 -7.26
N ARG A 106 5.78 -13.90 -8.50
CA ARG A 106 5.97 -14.78 -9.66
C ARG A 106 7.29 -15.54 -9.57
N GLY A 107 7.52 -16.45 -10.50
CA GLY A 107 8.75 -17.24 -10.56
C GLY A 107 10.00 -16.40 -10.88
N HIS A 108 11.15 -17.01 -10.64
CA HIS A 108 12.47 -16.38 -10.85
C HIS A 108 12.71 -15.91 -12.29
N GLU A 109 12.07 -16.52 -13.30
CA GLU A 109 12.18 -16.06 -14.69
C GLU A 109 11.55 -14.66 -14.89
N THR A 110 10.40 -14.39 -14.24
CA THR A 110 9.82 -13.03 -14.25
C THR A 110 10.73 -12.03 -13.55
N VAL A 111 11.34 -12.43 -12.43
CA VAL A 111 12.32 -11.59 -11.72
C VAL A 111 13.52 -11.28 -12.60
N ARG A 112 14.07 -12.29 -13.27
CA ARG A 112 15.20 -12.15 -14.21
C ARG A 112 14.87 -11.19 -15.36
N MET A 113 13.70 -11.33 -15.95
CA MET A 113 13.20 -10.45 -17.00
C MET A 113 13.20 -8.99 -16.55
N LEU A 114 12.65 -8.70 -15.39
CA LEU A 114 12.58 -7.34 -14.81
C LEU A 114 13.98 -6.82 -14.44
N ALA A 115 14.82 -7.66 -13.84
CA ALA A 115 16.17 -7.29 -13.43
C ALA A 115 17.09 -7.01 -14.63
N ASN A 116 16.93 -7.72 -15.76
CA ASN A 116 17.67 -7.46 -17.00
C ASN A 116 17.36 -6.06 -17.56
N GLU A 117 16.16 -5.52 -17.31
CA GLU A 117 15.79 -4.15 -17.68
C GLU A 117 16.24 -3.11 -16.63
N GLN A 118 17.12 -3.49 -15.70
CA GLN A 118 17.66 -2.65 -14.63
C GLN A 118 16.59 -2.14 -13.65
N ILE A 119 15.41 -2.78 -13.59
CA ILE A 119 14.39 -2.47 -12.61
C ILE A 119 14.76 -3.13 -11.28
N PRO A 120 14.81 -2.41 -10.14
CA PRO A 120 15.01 -3.01 -8.84
C PRO A 120 13.82 -3.92 -8.48
N VAL A 121 14.08 -5.23 -8.32
CA VAL A 121 13.02 -6.24 -8.09
C VAL A 121 13.15 -6.84 -6.70
N MET A 122 12.05 -6.84 -5.96
CA MET A 122 11.83 -7.63 -4.75
C MET A 122 11.03 -8.88 -5.10
N GLY A 123 11.48 -10.04 -4.67
CA GLY A 123 10.72 -11.29 -4.76
C GLY A 123 9.80 -11.48 -3.58
N HIS A 124 9.04 -12.59 -3.57
CA HIS A 124 8.16 -12.97 -2.46
C HIS A 124 8.25 -14.48 -2.23
N LEU A 125 8.71 -14.88 -1.07
CA LEU A 125 8.91 -16.28 -0.66
C LEU A 125 8.26 -16.57 0.70
N GLY A 126 8.22 -17.83 1.06
CA GLY A 126 7.45 -18.32 2.22
C GLY A 126 6.01 -18.62 1.83
N PHE A 127 5.08 -18.18 2.63
CA PHE A 127 3.65 -18.26 2.31
C PHE A 127 3.28 -17.14 1.33
N VAL A 128 2.93 -17.50 0.12
CA VAL A 128 2.41 -16.56 -0.88
C VAL A 128 0.89 -16.78 -0.93
N PRO A 129 0.04 -15.83 -0.47
CA PRO A 129 -1.40 -16.07 -0.30
C PRO A 129 -2.10 -16.64 -1.54
N ARG A 130 -1.76 -16.17 -2.71
CA ARG A 130 -2.33 -16.66 -3.98
C ARG A 130 -1.92 -18.10 -4.34
N LYS A 131 -0.91 -18.63 -3.67
CA LYS A 131 -0.44 -20.03 -3.80
C LYS A 131 -0.90 -20.89 -2.61
N SER A 132 -1.86 -20.43 -1.80
CA SER A 132 -2.34 -21.12 -0.61
C SER A 132 -2.83 -22.56 -0.89
N THR A 133 -3.46 -22.80 -2.04
CA THR A 133 -3.89 -24.14 -2.46
C THR A 133 -2.73 -25.11 -2.67
N TRP A 134 -1.54 -24.62 -3.03
CA TRP A 134 -0.34 -25.45 -3.22
C TRP A 134 0.23 -25.97 -1.90
N VAL A 135 0.02 -25.22 -0.83
CA VAL A 135 0.54 -25.53 0.51
C VAL A 135 -0.53 -25.98 1.50
N GLY A 136 -1.77 -26.20 1.01
CA GLY A 136 -2.88 -26.73 1.81
C GLY A 136 -3.52 -25.70 2.75
N GLY A 137 -3.46 -24.42 2.45
CA GLY A 137 -4.04 -23.35 3.26
C GLY A 137 -3.00 -22.44 3.90
N ILE A 138 -3.44 -21.56 4.82
CA ILE A 138 -2.55 -20.61 5.51
C ILE A 138 -1.72 -21.37 6.54
N ARG A 139 -0.42 -21.46 6.31
CA ARG A 139 0.55 -22.06 7.24
C ARG A 139 1.94 -21.48 7.07
N ALA A 140 2.79 -21.67 8.07
CA ALA A 140 4.20 -21.38 7.91
C ALA A 140 4.86 -22.36 6.92
N VAL A 141 5.74 -21.85 6.07
CA VAL A 141 6.52 -22.60 5.08
C VAL A 141 7.96 -22.71 5.57
N GLY A 142 8.52 -23.94 5.52
CA GLY A 142 9.85 -24.22 6.04
C GLY A 142 9.83 -24.84 7.43
N LYS A 143 8.75 -25.55 7.83
CA LYS A 143 8.64 -26.21 9.15
C LYS A 143 9.42 -27.51 9.28
N THR A 144 9.83 -28.12 8.20
CA THR A 144 10.70 -29.30 8.19
C THR A 144 12.04 -28.95 7.56
N ALA A 145 13.07 -29.72 7.86
CA ALA A 145 14.40 -29.53 7.26
C ALA A 145 14.32 -29.56 5.71
N THR A 146 13.52 -30.48 5.17
CA THR A 146 13.30 -30.58 3.71
C THR A 146 12.68 -29.31 3.15
N GLU A 147 11.55 -28.85 3.74
CA GLU A 147 10.92 -27.59 3.31
C GLU A 147 11.86 -26.37 3.46
N ALA A 148 12.65 -26.32 4.53
CA ALA A 148 13.59 -25.23 4.76
C ALA A 148 14.73 -25.22 3.68
N LEU A 149 15.23 -26.40 3.30
CA LEU A 149 16.23 -26.53 2.24
C LEU A 149 15.66 -26.20 0.85
N GLU A 150 14.43 -26.61 0.56
CA GLU A 150 13.71 -26.22 -0.66
C GLU A 150 13.47 -24.70 -0.70
N LEU A 151 13.13 -24.12 0.43
CA LEU A 151 12.97 -22.68 0.55
C LEU A 151 14.30 -21.96 0.32
N TRP A 152 15.39 -22.44 0.91
CA TRP A 152 16.75 -21.92 0.69
C TRP A 152 17.16 -21.97 -0.78
N ASP A 153 16.89 -23.07 -1.48
CA ASP A 153 17.15 -23.16 -2.93
C ASP A 153 16.39 -22.09 -3.71
N ARG A 154 15.15 -21.80 -3.31
CA ARG A 154 14.35 -20.73 -3.92
C ARG A 154 14.93 -19.32 -3.64
N PHE A 155 15.52 -19.08 -2.44
CA PHE A 155 16.23 -17.83 -2.16
C PHE A 155 17.44 -17.68 -3.09
N ARG A 156 18.23 -18.71 -3.26
CA ARG A 156 19.40 -18.69 -4.19
C ARG A 156 18.99 -18.40 -5.62
N ARG A 157 17.98 -19.11 -6.12
CA ARG A 157 17.46 -18.86 -7.48
C ARG A 157 16.92 -17.45 -7.67
N LEU A 158 16.33 -16.87 -6.64
CA LEU A 158 15.84 -15.50 -6.67
C LEU A 158 16.99 -14.49 -6.71
N GLU A 159 18.04 -14.74 -5.93
CA GLU A 159 19.27 -13.95 -5.93
C GLU A 159 19.98 -14.04 -7.28
N ASP A 160 20.15 -15.25 -7.83
CA ASP A 160 20.73 -15.51 -9.15
C ASP A 160 19.90 -14.87 -10.29
N ALA A 161 18.61 -14.67 -10.08
CA ALA A 161 17.74 -13.97 -11.03
C ALA A 161 17.89 -12.45 -10.98
N GLY A 162 18.69 -11.90 -10.05
CA GLY A 162 18.98 -10.47 -9.97
C GLY A 162 18.05 -9.68 -9.04
N ALA A 163 17.24 -10.33 -8.19
CA ALA A 163 16.51 -9.61 -7.15
C ALA A 163 17.49 -8.89 -6.20
N PHE A 164 17.08 -7.72 -5.68
CA PHE A 164 17.85 -7.07 -4.61
C PHE A 164 17.29 -7.40 -3.22
N ALA A 165 16.01 -7.77 -3.14
CA ALA A 165 15.29 -8.00 -1.90
C ALA A 165 14.27 -9.14 -2.05
N VAL A 166 13.75 -9.62 -0.92
CA VAL A 166 12.72 -10.63 -0.86
C VAL A 166 11.80 -10.41 0.33
N GLU A 167 10.50 -10.37 0.08
CA GLU A 167 9.48 -10.45 1.13
C GLU A 167 9.37 -11.89 1.62
N CYS A 168 9.49 -12.05 2.93
CA CYS A 168 9.54 -13.33 3.64
C CYS A 168 8.26 -13.46 4.47
N GLU A 169 7.24 -14.13 3.93
CA GLU A 169 5.95 -14.24 4.60
C GLU A 169 5.80 -15.58 5.32
N ILE A 170 5.55 -15.50 6.63
CA ILE A 170 5.24 -16.64 7.52
C ILE A 170 6.25 -17.80 7.36
N ILE A 171 7.54 -17.48 7.50
CA ILE A 171 8.63 -18.45 7.62
C ILE A 171 8.93 -18.62 9.12
N PRO A 172 9.21 -19.83 9.64
CA PRO A 172 9.65 -19.99 11.03
C PRO A 172 10.86 -19.09 11.33
N ALA A 173 10.83 -18.38 12.48
CA ALA A 173 11.82 -17.36 12.80
C ALA A 173 13.25 -17.90 12.82
N GLU A 174 13.44 -19.14 13.31
CA GLU A 174 14.74 -19.80 13.37
C GLU A 174 15.28 -20.11 11.97
N VAL A 175 14.41 -20.57 11.06
CA VAL A 175 14.77 -20.81 9.65
C VAL A 175 15.12 -19.50 8.95
N MET A 176 14.33 -18.45 9.22
CA MET A 176 14.59 -17.12 8.64
C MET A 176 15.93 -16.55 9.13
N ALA A 177 16.28 -16.75 10.40
CA ALA A 177 17.56 -16.31 10.95
C ALA A 177 18.75 -16.99 10.25
N GLU A 178 18.66 -18.30 10.00
CA GLU A 178 19.70 -19.02 9.25
C GLU A 178 19.82 -18.54 7.81
N ILE A 179 18.68 -18.41 7.11
CA ILE A 179 18.65 -17.94 5.72
C ILE A 179 19.21 -16.51 5.62
N ASN A 180 18.84 -15.62 6.57
CA ASN A 180 19.28 -14.22 6.54
C ASN A 180 20.81 -14.08 6.64
N ARG A 181 21.46 -14.99 7.34
CA ARG A 181 22.95 -15.02 7.43
C ARG A 181 23.62 -15.48 6.15
N CYS A 182 22.92 -16.23 5.30
CA CYS A 182 23.49 -16.87 4.11
C CYS A 182 23.14 -16.17 2.79
N THR A 183 22.10 -15.33 2.75
CA THR A 183 21.66 -14.62 1.53
C THR A 183 22.20 -13.19 1.46
N GLY A 184 22.54 -12.73 0.25
CA GLY A 184 22.84 -11.32 -0.04
C GLY A 184 21.57 -10.46 -0.29
N LEU A 185 20.39 -11.10 -0.38
CA LEU A 185 19.13 -10.38 -0.55
C LEU A 185 18.77 -9.57 0.70
N VAL A 186 18.29 -8.36 0.53
CA VAL A 186 17.61 -7.63 1.61
C VAL A 186 16.34 -8.39 1.96
N THR A 187 16.22 -8.84 3.20
CA THR A 187 15.07 -9.63 3.66
C THR A 187 14.04 -8.73 4.33
N VAL A 188 12.77 -8.89 3.94
CA VAL A 188 11.63 -8.12 4.46
C VAL A 188 10.67 -9.08 5.16
N SER A 189 10.61 -9.06 6.48
CA SER A 189 9.84 -9.99 7.29
C SER A 189 8.38 -9.58 7.41
N LEU A 190 7.48 -10.40 6.90
CA LEU A 190 6.04 -10.37 7.20
C LEU A 190 5.69 -11.63 8.01
N GLY A 191 5.77 -11.54 9.33
CA GLY A 191 5.53 -12.67 10.22
C GLY A 191 6.62 -13.74 10.24
N SER A 192 7.84 -13.42 9.81
CA SER A 192 8.98 -14.35 9.77
C SER A 192 10.05 -14.06 10.84
N GLY A 193 9.68 -13.33 11.88
CA GLY A 193 10.55 -13.03 13.02
C GLY A 193 11.41 -11.77 12.83
N PRO A 194 12.23 -11.42 13.84
CA PRO A 194 12.94 -10.15 13.91
C PRO A 194 14.32 -10.14 13.25
N SER A 195 14.80 -11.26 12.73
CA SER A 195 16.15 -11.38 12.18
C SER A 195 16.31 -10.78 10.78
N ALA A 196 15.21 -10.41 10.11
CA ALA A 196 15.24 -9.79 8.78
C ALA A 196 15.77 -8.34 8.82
N ASP A 197 16.27 -7.85 7.69
CA ASP A 197 16.80 -6.48 7.57
C ASP A 197 15.68 -5.42 7.68
N VAL A 198 14.49 -5.77 7.23
CA VAL A 198 13.27 -4.94 7.23
C VAL A 198 12.14 -5.69 7.92
N VAL A 199 11.35 -5.01 8.74
CA VAL A 199 10.12 -5.56 9.33
C VAL A 199 8.92 -4.89 8.68
N PHE A 200 7.98 -5.71 8.21
CA PHE A 200 6.80 -5.27 7.48
C PHE A 200 5.51 -5.64 8.20
N LEU A 201 4.59 -4.68 8.28
CA LEU A 201 3.19 -4.88 8.68
C LEU A 201 2.26 -4.01 7.82
N PHE A 202 1.02 -4.46 7.69
CA PHE A 202 -0.02 -3.65 7.04
C PHE A 202 -0.41 -2.46 7.90
N THR A 203 -0.55 -1.28 7.29
CA THR A 203 -0.99 -0.06 7.97
C THR A 203 -2.33 -0.26 8.67
N SER A 204 -3.28 -0.93 8.04
CA SER A 204 -4.60 -1.23 8.63
C SER A 204 -4.52 -2.09 9.90
N ASP A 205 -3.52 -2.96 10.01
CA ASP A 205 -3.29 -3.74 11.24
C ASP A 205 -2.68 -2.86 12.33
N ILE A 206 -1.69 -2.05 11.97
CA ILE A 206 -0.99 -1.13 12.88
C ILE A 206 -1.95 -0.08 13.46
N SER A 207 -2.79 0.51 12.61
CA SER A 207 -3.74 1.57 12.97
C SER A 207 -5.01 1.05 13.67
N GLY A 208 -5.22 -0.28 13.68
CA GLY A 208 -6.39 -0.89 14.33
C GLY A 208 -7.68 -0.74 13.53
N GLU A 209 -7.58 -0.84 12.21
CA GLU A 209 -8.72 -0.84 11.27
C GLU A 209 -9.16 -2.25 10.89
N SER A 210 -8.25 -3.22 10.96
CA SER A 210 -8.53 -4.61 10.63
C SER A 210 -9.50 -5.24 11.62
N ALA A 211 -10.58 -5.82 11.12
CA ALA A 211 -11.57 -6.52 11.94
C ALA A 211 -10.98 -7.75 12.66
N ARG A 212 -9.93 -8.34 12.11
CA ARG A 212 -9.20 -9.49 12.68
C ARG A 212 -7.72 -9.35 12.39
N LEU A 213 -6.92 -9.27 13.45
CA LEU A 213 -5.48 -9.23 13.33
C LEU A 213 -4.91 -10.63 13.06
N PRO A 214 -3.97 -10.78 12.12
CA PRO A 214 -3.19 -11.99 11.99
C PRO A 214 -2.26 -12.17 13.21
N ARG A 215 -1.84 -13.42 13.46
CA ARG A 215 -1.02 -13.77 14.64
C ARG A 215 0.26 -12.93 14.78
N HIS A 216 0.84 -12.51 13.69
CA HIS A 216 2.11 -11.76 13.67
C HIS A 216 1.91 -10.25 13.76
N ALA A 217 0.67 -9.75 13.78
CA ALA A 217 0.37 -8.34 13.84
C ALA A 217 -0.12 -7.91 15.23
N ARG A 218 0.06 -6.63 15.52
CA ARG A 218 -0.43 -5.94 16.70
C ARG A 218 -0.91 -4.55 16.29
N ALA A 219 -2.00 -4.07 16.87
CA ALA A 219 -2.45 -2.70 16.72
C ALA A 219 -1.80 -1.78 17.77
N TRP A 220 -1.43 -0.59 17.35
CA TRP A 220 -0.99 0.52 18.21
C TRP A 220 -2.01 1.64 18.24
N GLY A 221 -2.98 1.64 17.29
CA GLY A 221 -4.08 2.59 17.18
C GLY A 221 -5.44 1.92 17.26
N ASN A 222 -6.52 2.73 17.13
CA ASN A 222 -7.91 2.29 17.05
C ASN A 222 -8.70 3.18 16.07
N LEU A 223 -8.24 3.25 14.81
CA LEU A 223 -8.92 4.05 13.78
C LEU A 223 -10.31 3.52 13.46
N ALA A 224 -10.57 2.22 13.63
CA ALA A 224 -11.91 1.65 13.44
C ALA A 224 -12.96 2.35 14.30
N ALA A 225 -12.64 2.68 15.57
CA ALA A 225 -13.55 3.40 16.44
C ALA A 225 -13.78 4.85 15.98
N LEU A 226 -12.73 5.53 15.53
CA LEU A 226 -12.83 6.89 14.99
C LEU A 226 -13.65 6.94 13.70
N HIS A 227 -13.43 6.01 12.79
CA HIS A 227 -14.24 5.88 11.56
C HIS A 227 -15.72 5.60 11.89
N LYS A 228 -15.97 4.75 12.91
CA LYS A 228 -17.34 4.53 13.38
C LYS A 228 -17.96 5.81 13.93
N ALA A 229 -17.27 6.56 14.78
CA ALA A 229 -17.76 7.81 15.34
C ALA A 229 -18.08 8.85 14.24
N VAL A 230 -17.22 8.98 13.23
CA VAL A 230 -17.47 9.85 12.06
C VAL A 230 -18.72 9.41 11.29
N ARG A 231 -18.90 8.09 11.07
CA ARG A 231 -20.11 7.58 10.41
C ARG A 231 -21.37 7.87 11.23
N ASP A 232 -21.33 7.61 12.53
CA ASP A 232 -22.46 7.81 13.42
C ASP A 232 -22.88 9.30 13.46
N ALA A 233 -21.91 10.21 13.59
CA ALA A 233 -22.17 11.66 13.54
C ALA A 233 -22.77 12.10 12.20
N ARG A 234 -22.32 11.52 11.09
CA ARG A 234 -22.89 11.81 9.77
C ARG A 234 -24.33 11.31 9.66
N VAL A 235 -24.63 10.11 10.17
CA VAL A 235 -25.99 9.57 10.19
C VAL A 235 -26.89 10.44 11.04
N GLU A 236 -26.43 10.90 12.20
CA GLU A 236 -27.19 11.81 13.08
C GLU A 236 -27.53 13.13 12.37
N ALA A 237 -26.54 13.78 11.73
CA ALA A 237 -26.75 15.01 10.99
C ALA A 237 -27.75 14.85 9.83
N LEU A 238 -27.61 13.78 9.04
CA LEU A 238 -28.55 13.50 7.93
C LEU A 238 -29.95 13.15 8.43
N SER A 239 -30.07 12.48 9.57
CA SER A 239 -31.34 12.14 10.19
C SER A 239 -32.05 13.40 10.73
N GLY A 240 -31.31 14.36 11.32
CA GLY A 240 -31.79 15.66 11.71
C GLY A 240 -32.39 16.44 10.55
N PHE A 241 -31.60 16.56 9.46
CA PHE A 241 -32.09 17.20 8.23
C PHE A 241 -33.36 16.55 7.69
N ARG A 242 -33.39 15.21 7.56
CA ARG A 242 -34.59 14.49 7.10
C ARG A 242 -35.80 14.74 7.96
N LYS A 243 -35.62 14.79 9.31
CA LYS A 243 -36.68 15.04 10.26
C LYS A 243 -37.30 16.44 10.09
N GLU A 244 -36.46 17.46 9.92
CA GLU A 244 -36.91 18.84 9.70
C GLU A 244 -37.62 19.02 8.37
N VAL A 245 -37.13 18.41 7.29
CA VAL A 245 -37.82 18.38 5.99
C VAL A 245 -39.19 17.71 6.11
N ALA A 246 -39.27 16.56 6.79
CA ALA A 246 -40.54 15.86 6.98
C ALA A 246 -41.54 16.63 7.85
N ALA A 247 -41.04 17.42 8.78
CA ALA A 247 -41.86 18.29 9.63
C ALA A 247 -42.25 19.62 8.95
N GLY A 248 -41.71 19.94 7.76
CA GLY A 248 -41.90 21.23 7.10
C GLY A 248 -41.20 22.40 7.78
N SER A 249 -40.27 22.14 8.69
CA SER A 249 -39.51 23.18 9.41
C SER A 249 -38.25 23.62 8.67
N TYR A 250 -37.81 22.86 7.69
CA TYR A 250 -36.71 23.18 6.77
C TYR A 250 -37.22 23.16 5.31
N PRO A 251 -36.89 24.17 4.47
CA PRO A 251 -36.12 25.36 4.79
C PRO A 251 -36.93 26.38 5.57
N ALA A 252 -36.33 27.05 6.58
CA ALA A 252 -36.93 28.16 7.30
C ALA A 252 -36.76 29.47 6.51
N LYS A 253 -37.38 30.58 7.02
CA LYS A 253 -37.38 31.88 6.31
C LYS A 253 -35.96 32.40 5.97
N ALA A 254 -35.00 32.09 6.80
CA ALA A 254 -33.59 32.52 6.59
C ALA A 254 -32.87 31.79 5.45
N GLU A 255 -33.37 30.62 5.06
CA GLU A 255 -32.75 29.74 4.05
C GLU A 255 -33.45 29.80 2.68
N ILE A 256 -34.50 30.66 2.56
CA ILE A 256 -35.24 30.83 1.31
C ILE A 256 -35.00 32.21 0.69
N ALA A 257 -34.91 32.24 -0.62
CA ALA A 257 -34.87 33.50 -1.36
C ALA A 257 -36.27 34.08 -1.43
N GLY A 258 -36.40 35.39 -1.17
CA GLY A 258 -37.62 36.15 -1.37
C GLY A 258 -37.66 36.84 -2.72
N ILE A 259 -38.86 37.26 -3.09
CA ILE A 259 -39.11 38.17 -4.20
C ILE A 259 -39.83 39.40 -3.64
N ALA A 260 -39.63 40.60 -4.23
CA ALA A 260 -40.33 41.78 -3.84
C ALA A 260 -41.85 41.63 -4.14
N ASP A 261 -42.70 42.14 -3.23
CA ASP A 261 -44.17 41.98 -3.33
C ASP A 261 -44.72 42.45 -4.67
N ALA A 262 -44.25 43.60 -5.18
CA ALA A 262 -44.66 44.14 -6.47
C ALA A 262 -44.34 43.19 -7.64
N GLU A 263 -43.14 42.61 -7.65
CA GLU A 263 -42.71 41.68 -8.67
C GLU A 263 -43.48 40.34 -8.60
N LEU A 264 -43.83 39.92 -7.39
CA LEU A 264 -44.65 38.72 -7.21
C LEU A 264 -46.05 38.89 -7.75
N GLU A 265 -46.69 40.07 -7.54
CA GLU A 265 -48.02 40.38 -8.06
C GLU A 265 -48.02 40.52 -9.61
N GLU A 266 -47.00 41.15 -10.17
CA GLU A 266 -46.82 41.18 -11.62
C GLU A 266 -46.69 39.77 -12.19
N PHE A 267 -45.84 38.96 -11.61
CA PHE A 267 -45.65 37.56 -11.98
C PHE A 267 -46.97 36.77 -11.92
N ARG A 268 -47.74 36.89 -10.86
CA ARG A 268 -49.06 36.24 -10.71
C ARG A 268 -50.04 36.68 -11.79
N THR A 269 -50.06 37.95 -12.12
CA THR A 269 -50.94 38.52 -13.14
C THR A 269 -50.63 38.01 -14.52
N ARG A 270 -49.34 38.01 -14.89
CA ARG A 270 -48.90 37.50 -16.20
C ARG A 270 -49.04 35.98 -16.31
N LEU A 271 -48.85 35.26 -15.22
CA LEU A 271 -49.07 33.81 -15.18
C LEU A 271 -50.55 33.43 -15.46
N LYS A 272 -51.48 34.19 -14.86
CA LYS A 272 -52.93 34.00 -15.10
C LYS A 272 -53.37 34.40 -16.51
N ALA A 273 -52.71 35.37 -17.15
CA ALA A 273 -52.96 35.78 -18.52
C ALA A 273 -52.40 34.80 -19.55
N GLY A 274 -51.63 33.77 -19.16
CA GLY A 274 -51.04 32.82 -20.05
C GLY A 274 -49.84 33.36 -20.86
N GLU A 275 -49.28 34.48 -20.45
CA GLU A 275 -48.08 35.09 -21.05
C GLU A 275 -46.85 34.29 -20.68
N ILE A 276 -46.63 33.16 -21.44
CA ILE A 276 -45.36 32.44 -21.47
C ILE A 276 -44.70 32.89 -22.75
N SER A 277 -43.61 33.64 -22.67
CA SER A 277 -42.76 34.01 -23.80
C SER A 277 -41.79 32.91 -24.11
#